data_069443832b991f457bcd842277d6b671
#
_entry.id   069443832b991f457bcd842277d6b671
#
_cell.length_a   1.000
_cell.length_b   1.000
_cell.length_c   1.000
_cell.angle_alpha   90.00
_cell.angle_beta   90.00
_cell.angle_gamma   90.00
#
_symmetry.space_group_name_H-M   'P 1'
#
loop_
_entity.id
_entity.type
_entity.pdbx_description
1 polymer ?
#
loop_
_entity_poly.entity_id
_entity_poly.type
_entity_poly.pdbx_seq_one_letter_code
_entity_poly.pdbx_strand_id
1 'polypeptide(L)'
;KRQFFCILVVSWVLMLIFAALYVQQLQKEKAWNEAGELTDVSELEALRADYASAVARYDQAEEKEAERKKVNDTVLSFLDAYFLLPDSREALLSGCENYVAEDAWRTLELLSKNKKYNSNERELFYYREDCTEHEEDDGIYEAFAIFTIREIDGNEASDQSYMLAVTVEADEESAEITDIQTLTEIYFHAD
;
A
#
# COMPACT_ATOMS: atom_id res chain seq x y z
N LYS A 1 20.83 -91.71 8.42
CA LYS A 1 19.51 -91.19 7.97
C LYS A 1 18.94 -90.11 8.89
N ARG A 2 19.01 -90.19 10.21
CA ARG A 2 18.52 -89.16 11.15
C ARG A 2 19.24 -87.84 11.10
N GLN A 3 20.54 -87.84 10.94
CA GLN A 3 21.34 -86.57 10.86
C GLN A 3 21.06 -85.77 9.61
N PHE A 4 20.84 -86.39 8.46
CA PHE A 4 20.46 -85.75 7.21
C PHE A 4 19.11 -85.06 7.31
N PHE A 5 18.16 -85.63 8.01
CA PHE A 5 16.83 -85.07 8.22
C PHE A 5 16.88 -83.86 9.13
N CYS A 6 17.70 -83.85 10.16
CA CYS A 6 17.91 -82.70 11.04
C CYS A 6 18.52 -81.53 10.27
N ILE A 7 19.53 -81.75 9.42
CA ILE A 7 20.14 -80.69 8.60
C ILE A 7 19.14 -80.07 7.64
N LEU A 8 18.29 -80.90 7.00
CA LEU A 8 17.27 -80.41 6.07
C LEU A 8 16.23 -79.56 6.79
N VAL A 9 15.74 -79.94 7.96
CA VAL A 9 14.79 -79.16 8.77
C VAL A 9 15.40 -77.84 9.24
N VAL A 10 16.65 -77.85 9.70
CA VAL A 10 17.34 -76.61 10.10
C VAL A 10 17.51 -75.64 8.92
N SER A 11 17.91 -76.16 7.73
CA SER A 11 18.03 -75.35 6.51
C SER A 11 16.69 -74.73 6.10
N TRP A 12 15.58 -75.48 6.21
CA TRP A 12 14.23 -74.92 5.91
C TRP A 12 13.82 -73.86 6.90
N VAL A 13 14.09 -74.05 8.19
CA VAL A 13 13.76 -73.03 9.21
C VAL A 13 14.58 -71.76 9.00
N LEU A 14 15.88 -71.87 8.69
CA LEU A 14 16.68 -70.71 8.36
C LEU A 14 16.19 -70.00 7.13
N MET A 15 15.77 -70.70 6.08
CA MET A 15 15.22 -70.10 4.86
C MET A 15 13.93 -69.31 5.12
N LEU A 16 13.08 -69.84 5.99
CA LEU A 16 11.84 -69.13 6.41
C LEU A 16 12.15 -67.87 7.23
N ILE A 17 13.13 -67.94 8.12
CA ILE A 17 13.58 -66.77 8.89
C ILE A 17 14.12 -65.68 7.96
N PHE A 18 15.00 -66.07 7.01
CA PHE A 18 15.53 -65.09 6.03
C PHE A 18 14.41 -64.50 5.15
N ALA A 19 13.48 -65.32 4.71
CA ALA A 19 12.33 -64.81 3.92
C ALA A 19 11.47 -63.83 4.74
N ALA A 20 11.21 -64.11 6.01
CA ALA A 20 10.47 -63.19 6.89
C ALA A 20 11.19 -61.87 7.13
N LEU A 21 12.53 -61.91 7.35
CA LEU A 21 13.36 -60.73 7.52
C LEU A 21 13.40 -59.88 6.22
N TYR A 22 13.49 -60.54 5.08
CA TYR A 22 13.48 -59.84 3.77
C TYR A 22 12.14 -59.14 3.49
N VAL A 23 11.02 -59.81 3.77
CA VAL A 23 9.70 -59.17 3.65
C VAL A 23 9.55 -57.98 4.60
N GLN A 24 10.05 -58.11 5.83
CA GLN A 24 10.03 -57.02 6.80
C GLN A 24 10.88 -55.80 6.35
N GLN A 25 11.98 -56.06 5.69
CA GLN A 25 12.86 -55.01 5.14
C GLN A 25 12.19 -54.29 3.96
N LEU A 26 11.54 -55.07 3.05
CA LEU A 26 10.78 -54.50 1.94
C LEU A 26 9.58 -53.66 2.42
N GLN A 27 8.92 -54.06 3.49
CA GLN A 27 7.85 -53.28 4.08
C GLN A 27 8.32 -51.97 4.70
N LYS A 28 9.51 -51.97 5.34
CA LYS A 28 10.16 -50.78 5.88
C LYS A 28 10.59 -49.80 4.76
N GLU A 29 11.16 -50.31 3.68
CA GLU A 29 11.54 -49.49 2.53
C GLU A 29 10.32 -48.84 1.85
N LYS A 30 9.24 -49.60 1.69
CA LYS A 30 7.98 -49.05 1.19
C LYS A 30 7.39 -47.97 2.08
N ALA A 31 7.31 -48.22 3.37
CA ALA A 31 6.82 -47.22 4.34
C ALA A 31 7.68 -45.97 4.37
N TRP A 32 9.02 -46.10 4.20
CA TRP A 32 9.94 -44.99 4.13
C TRP A 32 9.74 -44.17 2.85
N ASN A 33 9.61 -44.81 1.69
CA ASN A 33 9.38 -44.11 0.43
C ASN A 33 8.00 -43.43 0.38
N GLU A 34 6.96 -44.04 0.90
CA GLU A 34 5.64 -43.43 1.01
C GLU A 34 5.62 -42.24 1.99
N ALA A 35 6.37 -42.31 3.10
CA ALA A 35 6.51 -41.20 4.03
C ALA A 35 7.34 -40.06 3.43
N GLY A 36 8.38 -40.34 2.67
CA GLY A 36 9.20 -39.36 1.98
C GLY A 36 8.42 -38.62 0.87
N GLU A 37 7.66 -39.37 0.06
CA GLU A 37 6.80 -38.75 -0.98
C GLU A 37 5.73 -37.83 -0.39
N LEU A 38 5.10 -38.25 0.71
CA LEU A 38 4.09 -37.44 1.41
C LEU A 38 4.67 -36.16 2.03
N THR A 39 5.89 -36.24 2.54
CA THR A 39 6.58 -35.06 3.12
C THR A 39 6.96 -34.06 2.04
N ASP A 40 7.54 -34.51 0.93
CA ASP A 40 7.90 -33.65 -0.20
C ASP A 40 6.68 -32.95 -0.82
N VAL A 41 5.54 -33.63 -0.96
CA VAL A 41 4.31 -33.04 -1.51
C VAL A 41 3.73 -32.00 -0.55
N SER A 42 3.69 -32.28 0.75
CA SER A 42 3.17 -31.35 1.74
C SER A 42 4.04 -30.09 1.89
N GLU A 43 5.36 -30.23 1.82
CA GLU A 43 6.30 -29.09 1.82
C GLU A 43 6.13 -28.23 0.56
N LEU A 44 5.91 -28.86 -0.60
CA LEU A 44 5.71 -28.18 -1.87
C LEU A 44 4.38 -27.42 -1.90
N GLU A 45 3.31 -27.97 -1.33
CA GLU A 45 2.02 -27.31 -1.16
C GLU A 45 2.11 -26.12 -0.19
N ALA A 46 2.81 -26.28 0.94
CA ALA A 46 3.05 -25.20 1.89
C ALA A 46 3.85 -24.05 1.25
N LEU A 47 4.91 -24.37 0.51
CA LEU A 47 5.71 -23.37 -0.20
C LEU A 47 4.91 -22.63 -1.27
N ARG A 48 4.01 -23.33 -1.99
CA ARG A 48 3.11 -22.67 -2.95
C ARG A 48 2.10 -21.75 -2.29
N ALA A 49 1.56 -22.13 -1.14
CA ALA A 49 0.65 -21.30 -0.36
C ALA A 49 1.35 -20.04 0.16
N ASP A 50 2.59 -20.18 0.68
CA ASP A 50 3.41 -19.06 1.12
C ASP A 50 3.77 -18.11 -0.02
N TYR A 51 4.13 -18.65 -1.17
CA TYR A 51 4.41 -17.85 -2.36
C TYR A 51 3.16 -17.09 -2.85
N ALA A 52 2.02 -17.76 -2.95
CA ALA A 52 0.76 -17.13 -3.34
C ALA A 52 0.36 -16.00 -2.37
N SER A 53 0.53 -16.22 -1.06
CA SER A 53 0.32 -15.21 -0.02
C SER A 53 1.28 -14.03 -0.11
N ALA A 54 2.53 -14.27 -0.47
CA ALA A 54 3.53 -13.22 -0.66
C ALA A 54 3.24 -12.38 -1.92
N VAL A 55 2.83 -13.01 -3.02
CA VAL A 55 2.40 -12.31 -4.24
C VAL A 55 1.19 -11.44 -3.97
N ALA A 56 0.15 -11.98 -3.32
CA ALA A 56 -1.05 -11.20 -2.99
C ALA A 56 -0.74 -9.96 -2.11
N ARG A 57 0.19 -10.10 -1.16
CA ARG A 57 0.64 -8.95 -0.34
C ARG A 57 1.42 -7.92 -1.14
N TYR A 58 2.20 -8.37 -2.11
CA TYR A 58 2.95 -7.47 -2.99
C TYR A 58 2.02 -6.69 -3.90
N ASP A 59 1.06 -7.38 -4.54
CA ASP A 59 0.06 -6.76 -5.42
C ASP A 59 -0.77 -5.71 -4.64
N GLN A 60 -1.21 -6.04 -3.43
CA GLN A 60 -1.93 -5.12 -2.56
C GLN A 60 -1.08 -3.90 -2.13
N ALA A 61 0.21 -4.09 -1.88
CA ALA A 61 1.11 -2.98 -1.53
C ALA A 61 1.35 -2.05 -2.72
N GLU A 62 1.46 -2.60 -3.95
CA GLU A 62 1.60 -1.82 -5.18
C GLU A 62 0.34 -1.00 -5.48
N GLU A 63 -0.85 -1.59 -5.28
CA GLU A 63 -2.13 -0.90 -5.42
C GLU A 63 -2.26 0.29 -4.46
N LYS A 64 -1.98 0.08 -3.17
CA LYS A 64 -1.99 1.14 -2.16
C LYS A 64 -0.96 2.26 -2.42
N GLU A 65 0.19 1.92 -2.96
CA GLU A 65 1.18 2.93 -3.37
C GLU A 65 0.67 3.77 -4.56
N ALA A 66 -0.02 3.13 -5.51
CA ALA A 66 -0.64 3.82 -6.64
C ALA A 66 -1.76 4.77 -6.19
N GLU A 67 -2.59 4.36 -5.22
CA GLU A 67 -3.63 5.21 -4.63
C GLU A 67 -3.03 6.40 -3.88
N ARG A 68 -2.04 6.19 -3.02
CA ARG A 68 -1.32 7.27 -2.34
C ARG A 68 -0.73 8.30 -3.30
N LYS A 69 -0.22 7.82 -4.43
CA LYS A 69 0.27 8.73 -5.48
C LYS A 69 -0.85 9.58 -6.06
N LYS A 70 -2.04 9.00 -6.32
CA LYS A 70 -3.20 9.78 -6.79
C LYS A 70 -3.64 10.81 -5.76
N VAL A 71 -3.66 10.45 -4.47
CA VAL A 71 -3.96 11.38 -3.38
C VAL A 71 -3.00 12.57 -3.41
N ASN A 72 -1.69 12.30 -3.47
CA ASN A 72 -0.67 13.36 -3.55
C ASN A 72 -0.83 14.23 -4.80
N ASP A 73 -1.03 13.63 -5.97
CA ASP A 73 -1.25 14.35 -7.23
C ASP A 73 -2.51 15.23 -7.16
N THR A 74 -3.57 14.76 -6.50
CA THR A 74 -4.80 15.52 -6.28
C THR A 74 -4.58 16.70 -5.34
N VAL A 75 -3.89 16.51 -4.22
CA VAL A 75 -3.55 17.58 -3.27
C VAL A 75 -2.67 18.64 -3.94
N LEU A 76 -1.64 18.24 -4.69
CA LEU A 76 -0.80 19.16 -5.45
C LEU A 76 -1.60 19.96 -6.48
N SER A 77 -2.44 19.29 -7.25
CA SER A 77 -3.29 19.94 -8.26
C SER A 77 -4.28 20.91 -7.64
N PHE A 78 -4.85 20.56 -6.48
CA PHE A 78 -5.67 21.47 -5.69
C PHE A 78 -4.89 22.70 -5.22
N LEU A 79 -3.66 22.52 -4.71
CA LEU A 79 -2.81 23.65 -4.30
C LEU A 79 -2.46 24.55 -5.47
N ASP A 80 -2.16 24.00 -6.63
CA ASP A 80 -1.91 24.78 -7.85
C ASP A 80 -3.15 25.59 -8.23
N ALA A 81 -4.32 24.95 -8.29
CA ALA A 81 -5.56 25.63 -8.62
C ALA A 81 -5.96 26.68 -7.57
N TYR A 82 -5.72 26.42 -6.29
CA TYR A 82 -6.09 27.31 -5.21
C TYR A 82 -5.12 28.48 -5.06
N PHE A 83 -3.82 28.28 -5.16
CA PHE A 83 -2.81 29.28 -4.83
C PHE A 83 -2.09 29.90 -6.02
N LEU A 84 -1.72 29.12 -7.03
CA LEU A 84 -0.80 29.56 -8.06
C LEU A 84 -1.49 30.24 -9.25
N LEU A 85 -2.63 29.71 -9.67
CA LEU A 85 -3.26 30.14 -10.91
C LEU A 85 -4.31 31.27 -10.80
N PRO A 86 -5.06 31.41 -9.67
CA PRO A 86 -6.24 32.27 -9.72
C PRO A 86 -5.92 33.75 -9.52
N ASP A 87 -6.37 34.57 -10.46
CA ASP A 87 -6.43 36.02 -10.36
C ASP A 87 -7.80 36.53 -9.88
N SER A 88 -8.77 35.66 -9.81
CA SER A 88 -10.15 35.92 -9.37
C SER A 88 -10.73 34.74 -8.60
N ARG A 89 -11.82 35.01 -7.85
CA ARG A 89 -12.56 33.98 -7.13
C ARG A 89 -13.19 32.95 -8.06
N GLU A 90 -13.72 33.41 -9.19
CA GLU A 90 -14.35 32.56 -10.19
C GLU A 90 -13.32 31.60 -10.81
N ALA A 91 -12.13 32.09 -11.12
CA ALA A 91 -11.03 31.27 -11.64
C ALA A 91 -10.58 30.22 -10.62
N LEU A 92 -10.50 30.60 -9.33
CA LEU A 92 -10.18 29.66 -8.24
C LEU A 92 -11.21 28.53 -8.17
N LEU A 93 -12.49 28.87 -8.07
CA LEU A 93 -13.55 27.87 -7.93
C LEU A 93 -13.60 26.94 -9.14
N SER A 94 -13.54 27.50 -10.36
CA SER A 94 -13.50 26.69 -11.58
C SER A 94 -12.25 25.81 -11.68
N GLY A 95 -11.09 26.29 -11.21
CA GLY A 95 -9.85 25.52 -11.19
C GLY A 95 -9.88 24.33 -10.21
N CYS A 96 -10.61 24.48 -9.09
CA CYS A 96 -10.72 23.43 -8.06
C CYS A 96 -11.85 22.41 -8.34
N GLU A 97 -12.72 22.63 -9.32
CA GLU A 97 -13.92 21.82 -9.58
C GLU A 97 -13.61 20.33 -9.81
N ASN A 98 -12.45 20.02 -10.38
CA ASN A 98 -12.06 18.65 -10.68
C ASN A 98 -11.35 17.92 -9.53
N TYR A 99 -11.10 18.61 -8.41
CA TYR A 99 -10.31 18.06 -7.30
C TYR A 99 -11.06 18.02 -5.98
N VAL A 100 -12.22 18.70 -5.91
CA VAL A 100 -12.97 18.90 -4.68
C VAL A 100 -14.39 18.40 -4.86
N ALA A 101 -14.78 17.41 -4.07
CA ALA A 101 -16.12 16.85 -4.06
C ALA A 101 -17.18 17.85 -3.54
N GLU A 102 -18.46 17.56 -3.81
CA GLU A 102 -19.59 18.41 -3.44
C GLU A 102 -19.64 18.71 -1.93
N ASP A 103 -19.27 17.75 -1.11
CA ASP A 103 -19.30 17.87 0.36
C ASP A 103 -18.29 18.91 0.87
N ALA A 104 -17.09 18.99 0.30
CA ALA A 104 -16.07 19.97 0.64
C ALA A 104 -16.25 21.32 -0.04
N TRP A 105 -17.12 21.41 -1.05
CA TRP A 105 -17.32 22.62 -1.87
C TRP A 105 -17.71 23.84 -1.05
N ARG A 106 -18.60 23.65 -0.07
CA ARG A 106 -19.03 24.76 0.81
C ARG A 106 -17.87 25.35 1.61
N THR A 107 -16.98 24.50 2.09
CA THR A 107 -15.77 24.93 2.81
C THR A 107 -14.84 25.71 1.89
N LEU A 108 -14.63 25.23 0.67
CA LEU A 108 -13.85 25.91 -0.35
C LEU A 108 -14.43 27.31 -0.68
N GLU A 109 -15.74 27.41 -0.86
CA GLU A 109 -16.40 28.71 -1.09
C GLU A 109 -16.19 29.70 0.05
N LEU A 110 -16.21 29.24 1.30
CA LEU A 110 -15.95 30.09 2.48
C LEU A 110 -14.49 30.56 2.52
N LEU A 111 -13.55 29.66 2.28
CA LEU A 111 -12.13 29.99 2.22
C LEU A 111 -11.81 30.98 1.10
N SER A 112 -12.43 30.80 -0.07
CA SER A 112 -12.22 31.68 -1.22
C SER A 112 -12.70 33.11 -1.02
N LYS A 113 -13.68 33.35 -0.12
CA LYS A 113 -14.22 34.69 0.16
C LYS A 113 -13.20 35.61 0.85
N ASN A 114 -12.31 35.04 1.66
CA ASN A 114 -11.37 35.80 2.44
C ASN A 114 -10.01 35.91 1.77
N LYS A 115 -9.83 35.27 0.62
CA LYS A 115 -8.59 35.30 -0.14
C LYS A 115 -8.42 36.62 -0.90
N LYS A 116 -7.21 37.16 -0.89
CA LYS A 116 -6.84 38.30 -1.74
C LYS A 116 -6.40 37.78 -3.10
N TYR A 117 -6.96 38.35 -4.14
CA TYR A 117 -6.65 38.03 -5.53
C TYR A 117 -5.80 39.14 -6.11
N ASN A 118 -4.72 38.78 -6.78
CA ASN A 118 -3.85 39.68 -7.52
C ASN A 118 -3.25 38.91 -8.71
N SER A 119 -2.62 39.62 -9.61
CA SER A 119 -1.97 39.04 -10.79
C SER A 119 -0.48 38.79 -10.60
N ASN A 120 0.01 38.78 -9.35
CA ASN A 120 1.43 38.51 -9.08
C ASN A 120 1.74 37.05 -9.41
N GLU A 121 2.93 36.80 -9.89
CA GLU A 121 3.44 35.45 -10.13
C GLU A 121 3.63 34.74 -8.79
N ARG A 122 3.23 33.46 -8.75
CA ARG A 122 3.36 32.63 -7.57
C ARG A 122 3.95 31.29 -7.93
N GLU A 123 4.79 30.78 -7.04
CA GLU A 123 5.38 29.45 -7.16
C GLU A 123 5.28 28.68 -5.85
N LEU A 124 5.13 27.35 -5.94
CA LEU A 124 5.25 26.42 -4.81
C LEU A 124 6.73 26.22 -4.50
N PHE A 125 7.26 26.99 -3.52
CA PHE A 125 8.68 27.01 -3.19
C PHE A 125 9.12 25.82 -2.31
N TYR A 126 8.21 25.38 -1.43
CA TYR A 126 8.43 24.24 -0.54
C TYR A 126 7.13 23.45 -0.43
N TYR A 127 7.28 22.13 -0.43
CA TYR A 127 6.15 21.21 -0.22
C TYR A 127 6.60 19.96 0.51
N ARG A 128 5.84 19.59 1.53
CA ARG A 128 5.96 18.30 2.22
C ARG A 128 4.58 17.82 2.60
N GLU A 129 4.29 16.60 2.25
CA GLU A 129 3.05 15.90 2.56
C GLU A 129 3.33 14.65 3.38
N ASP A 130 2.36 14.30 4.22
CA ASP A 130 2.20 13.01 4.84
C ASP A 130 0.76 12.54 4.60
N CYS A 131 0.60 11.31 4.14
CA CYS A 131 -0.68 10.73 3.77
C CYS A 131 -0.86 9.40 4.49
N THR A 132 -1.97 9.28 5.22
CA THR A 132 -2.31 8.08 6.01
C THR A 132 -3.69 7.58 5.57
N GLU A 133 -3.77 6.30 5.20
CA GLU A 133 -5.04 5.62 4.94
C GLU A 133 -5.82 5.44 6.24
N HIS A 134 -7.11 5.63 6.19
CA HIS A 134 -7.99 5.42 7.33
C HIS A 134 -8.10 3.93 7.65
N GLU A 135 -7.94 3.52 8.91
CA GLU A 135 -7.90 2.10 9.28
C GLU A 135 -9.23 1.35 9.07
N GLU A 136 -10.36 2.06 9.11
CA GLU A 136 -11.71 1.47 9.07
C GLU A 136 -12.38 1.60 7.69
N ASP A 137 -11.89 2.51 6.82
CA ASP A 137 -12.51 2.85 5.54
C ASP A 137 -11.47 2.76 4.42
N ASP A 138 -11.56 1.73 3.60
CA ASP A 138 -10.69 1.49 2.43
C ASP A 138 -10.88 2.61 1.39
N GLY A 139 -9.78 3.14 0.87
CA GLY A 139 -9.79 4.24 -0.10
C GLY A 139 -9.99 5.65 0.49
N ILE A 140 -10.13 5.79 1.82
CA ILE A 140 -10.16 7.09 2.48
C ILE A 140 -8.80 7.42 3.09
N TYR A 141 -8.28 8.58 2.73
CA TYR A 141 -6.96 9.05 3.13
C TYR A 141 -7.05 10.38 3.87
N GLU A 142 -6.33 10.51 4.96
CA GLU A 142 -6.03 11.80 5.59
C GLU A 142 -4.69 12.30 5.06
N ALA A 143 -4.70 13.41 4.34
CA ALA A 143 -3.51 14.06 3.82
C ALA A 143 -3.23 15.34 4.60
N PHE A 144 -2.00 15.46 5.08
CA PHE A 144 -1.49 16.63 5.77
C PHE A 144 -0.31 17.20 5.01
N ALA A 145 -0.39 18.47 4.63
CA ALA A 145 0.68 19.14 3.90
C ALA A 145 1.15 20.43 4.58
N ILE A 146 2.46 20.64 4.59
CA ILE A 146 3.09 21.93 4.89
C ILE A 146 3.76 22.42 3.61
N PHE A 147 3.47 23.66 3.23
CA PHE A 147 4.00 24.20 2.00
C PHE A 147 4.24 25.72 2.11
N THR A 148 5.08 26.23 1.24
CA THR A 148 5.41 27.65 1.15
C THR A 148 5.11 28.13 -0.25
N ILE A 149 4.30 29.17 -0.35
CA ILE A 149 4.04 29.90 -1.59
C ILE A 149 4.94 31.12 -1.62
N ARG A 150 5.72 31.25 -2.67
CA ARG A 150 6.49 32.46 -3.00
C ARG A 150 5.69 33.32 -3.95
N GLU A 151 5.39 34.54 -3.54
CA GLU A 151 4.77 35.55 -4.39
C GLU A 151 5.84 36.52 -4.87
N ILE A 152 5.87 36.80 -6.19
CA ILE A 152 6.84 37.65 -6.86
C ILE A 152 6.11 38.88 -7.38
N ASP A 153 6.49 40.04 -6.87
CA ASP A 153 6.01 41.35 -7.30
C ASP A 153 7.16 42.18 -7.84
N GLY A 154 7.35 42.14 -9.15
CA GLY A 154 8.49 42.79 -9.80
C GLY A 154 9.84 42.21 -9.37
N ASN A 155 10.60 42.93 -8.54
CA ASN A 155 11.90 42.51 -8.03
C ASN A 155 11.85 42.05 -6.55
N GLU A 156 10.68 42.08 -5.94
CA GLU A 156 10.49 41.70 -4.55
C GLU A 156 9.82 40.31 -4.51
N ALA A 157 10.28 39.46 -3.60
CA ALA A 157 9.67 38.17 -3.34
C ALA A 157 9.27 38.08 -1.86
N SER A 158 8.11 37.54 -1.60
CA SER A 158 7.62 37.26 -0.26
C SER A 158 7.18 35.81 -0.14
N ASP A 159 7.62 35.14 0.93
CA ASP A 159 7.30 33.76 1.21
C ASP A 159 6.20 33.66 2.29
N GLN A 160 5.14 32.90 2.02
CA GLN A 160 4.06 32.63 2.96
C GLN A 160 3.93 31.11 3.12
N SER A 161 3.99 30.64 4.36
CA SER A 161 3.89 29.22 4.67
C SER A 161 2.49 28.86 5.15
N TYR A 162 2.03 27.69 4.75
CA TYR A 162 0.68 27.21 5.02
C TYR A 162 0.70 25.77 5.51
N MET A 163 -0.36 25.43 6.20
CA MET A 163 -0.71 24.05 6.58
C MET A 163 -2.09 23.71 6.00
N LEU A 164 -2.15 22.56 5.37
CA LEU A 164 -3.36 21.96 4.84
C LEU A 164 -3.61 20.61 5.52
N ALA A 165 -4.83 20.36 5.93
CA ALA A 165 -5.31 19.03 6.31
C ALA A 165 -6.62 18.75 5.58
N VAL A 166 -6.67 17.66 4.84
CA VAL A 166 -7.81 17.26 4.01
C VAL A 166 -8.08 15.77 4.13
N THR A 167 -9.34 15.39 3.93
CA THR A 167 -9.73 14.02 3.65
C THR A 167 -9.87 13.86 2.15
N VAL A 168 -9.30 12.80 1.61
CA VAL A 168 -9.33 12.46 0.18
C VAL A 168 -9.91 11.07 0.04
N GLU A 169 -10.91 10.92 -0.79
CA GLU A 169 -11.41 9.62 -1.24
C GLU A 169 -10.75 9.28 -2.57
N ALA A 170 -10.11 8.12 -2.64
CA ALA A 170 -9.42 7.63 -3.81
C ALA A 170 -9.96 6.26 -4.21
N ASP A 171 -10.15 6.06 -5.50
CA ASP A 171 -10.52 4.79 -6.11
C ASP A 171 -9.54 4.41 -7.24
N GLU A 172 -9.86 3.35 -8.00
CA GLU A 172 -9.02 2.90 -9.11
C GLU A 172 -8.87 3.96 -10.23
N GLU A 173 -9.83 4.87 -10.39
CA GLU A 173 -9.89 5.81 -11.51
C GLU A 173 -9.50 7.24 -11.10
N SER A 174 -9.90 7.69 -9.90
CA SER A 174 -9.82 9.08 -9.46
C SER A 174 -9.46 9.24 -7.98
N ALA A 175 -9.21 10.49 -7.58
CA ALA A 175 -9.17 10.90 -6.19
C ALA A 175 -9.76 12.31 -6.06
N GLU A 176 -10.57 12.53 -5.02
CA GLU A 176 -11.25 13.80 -4.76
C GLU A 176 -11.16 14.19 -3.28
N ILE A 177 -10.99 15.48 -3.00
CA ILE A 177 -11.01 16.02 -1.64
C ILE A 177 -12.47 16.11 -1.16
N THR A 178 -12.81 15.28 -0.18
CA THR A 178 -14.16 15.19 0.39
C THR A 178 -14.35 16.07 1.62
N ASP A 179 -13.25 16.44 2.31
CA ASP A 179 -13.29 17.41 3.41
C ASP A 179 -12.02 18.26 3.46
N ILE A 180 -12.17 19.55 3.75
CA ILE A 180 -11.06 20.48 4.00
C ILE A 180 -11.15 20.88 5.47
N GLN A 181 -10.39 20.15 6.32
CA GLN A 181 -10.40 20.33 7.76
C GLN A 181 -9.66 21.59 8.17
N THR A 182 -8.53 21.88 7.52
CA THR A 182 -7.67 23.02 7.83
C THR A 182 -6.97 23.50 6.58
N LEU A 183 -7.02 24.82 6.37
CA LEU A 183 -6.15 25.55 5.44
C LEU A 183 -5.82 26.88 6.09
N THR A 184 -4.62 27.01 6.65
CA THR A 184 -4.22 28.17 7.43
C THR A 184 -2.78 28.58 7.17
N GLU A 185 -2.54 29.88 7.24
CA GLU A 185 -1.19 30.43 7.22
C GLU A 185 -0.49 30.16 8.55
N ILE A 186 0.78 29.76 8.48
CA ILE A 186 1.62 29.51 9.64
C ILE A 186 2.79 30.50 9.68
N TYR A 187 3.06 31.02 10.87
CA TYR A 187 4.15 31.96 11.09
C TYR A 187 5.26 31.26 11.86
N PHE A 188 6.43 31.14 11.24
CA PHE A 188 7.62 30.70 11.95
C PHE A 188 8.25 31.91 12.66
N HIS A 189 8.17 31.94 13.98
CA HIS A 189 8.97 32.88 14.74
C HIS A 189 10.41 32.36 14.78
N ALA A 190 11.31 33.06 14.11
CA ALA A 190 12.75 32.86 14.32
C ALA A 190 13.11 33.49 15.68
N ASP A 191 13.41 32.64 16.66
CA ASP A 191 13.99 33.06 17.95
C ASP A 191 15.48 33.46 17.79
#